data_2f1fdf5bd58120d84eec4547486034f3
#
_entry.id   2f1fdf5bd58120d84eec4547486034f3
#
_cell.length_a   1.000
_cell.length_b   1.000
_cell.length_c   1.000
_cell.angle_alpha   90.00
_cell.angle_beta   90.00
_cell.angle_gamma   90.00
#
_symmetry.space_group_name_H-M   'P 1'
#
loop_
_entity.id
_entity.type
_entity.pdbx_description
1 polymer ?
#
loop_
_entity_poly.entity_id
_entity_poly.type
_entity_poly.pdbx_seq_one_letter_code
_entity_poly.pdbx_strand_id
1 'polypeptide(L)'
;MNRTSNLNDNASGPLAGYLYQFEQGLYSLLSLEDSNSYLSIEDVDEIAAHKEDGTVLFTVQAKHSISQSGSTFPDNSYALWRTLEIWLDKLGQGTLNSETVFICATNKSIPNDSLIHKLVNANLDEAVSLITEKKKDLLEKKNAKEAIGKGFKTADMVLPIINSLLKKGNRDSFKSLVSNLKLRDEPNLKEKIFNKLLLSGDTLSDLQKSNVYQALIGWMHEVCLYRWRN
;
A
#
# COMPACT_ATOMS: atom_id res chain seq x y z
N MET A 1 22.38 38.09 6.72
CA MET A 1 21.56 37.11 7.45
C MET A 1 20.89 36.20 6.43
N ASN A 2 21.54 35.08 6.13
CA ASN A 2 20.95 34.05 5.24
C ASN A 2 20.00 33.19 6.07
N ARG A 3 18.70 33.36 5.86
CA ARG A 3 17.70 32.38 6.30
C ARG A 3 17.79 31.19 5.34
N THR A 4 18.48 30.13 5.74
CA THR A 4 18.27 28.80 5.16
C THR A 4 16.86 28.38 5.51
N SER A 5 15.92 28.54 4.57
CA SER A 5 14.59 27.95 4.67
C SER A 5 14.75 26.44 4.78
N ASN A 6 14.33 25.87 5.90
CA ASN A 6 14.19 24.43 6.06
C ASN A 6 13.19 23.93 5.01
N LEU A 7 13.70 23.24 3.98
CA LEU A 7 12.93 22.63 2.89
C LEU A 7 12.02 21.46 3.34
N ASN A 8 11.87 21.26 4.66
CA ASN A 8 11.11 20.11 5.21
C ASN A 8 9.60 20.37 5.44
N ASP A 9 9.10 21.57 5.16
CA ASP A 9 7.67 21.91 5.30
C ASP A 9 6.90 21.87 3.95
N ASN A 10 7.35 21.06 3.00
CA ASN A 10 6.67 20.96 1.71
C ASN A 10 5.52 19.95 1.77
N ALA A 11 4.29 20.44 1.74
CA ALA A 11 3.06 19.63 1.72
C ALA A 11 2.85 18.84 0.40
N SER A 12 3.71 19.01 -0.61
CA SER A 12 3.54 18.38 -1.93
C SER A 12 3.60 16.85 -1.88
N GLY A 13 4.44 16.27 -1.01
CA GLY A 13 4.55 14.82 -0.85
C GLY A 13 3.27 14.18 -0.30
N PRO A 14 2.77 14.62 0.86
CA PRO A 14 1.49 14.16 1.40
C PRO A 14 0.32 14.36 0.44
N LEU A 15 0.22 15.53 -0.20
CA LEU A 15 -0.83 15.83 -1.17
C LEU A 15 -0.77 14.89 -2.38
N ALA A 16 0.41 14.67 -2.95
CA ALA A 16 0.59 13.76 -4.07
C ALA A 16 0.24 12.31 -3.69
N GLY A 17 0.55 11.88 -2.45
CA GLY A 17 0.14 10.59 -1.92
C GLY A 17 -1.38 10.45 -1.87
N TYR A 18 -2.07 11.47 -1.36
CA TYR A 18 -3.53 11.49 -1.27
C TYR A 18 -4.19 11.47 -2.66
N LEU A 19 -3.72 12.27 -3.59
CA LEU A 19 -4.22 12.25 -4.98
C LEU A 19 -4.01 10.89 -5.65
N TYR A 20 -2.89 10.24 -5.36
CA TYR A 20 -2.60 8.91 -5.89
C TYR A 20 -3.57 7.83 -5.36
N GLN A 21 -4.10 7.98 -4.15
CA GLN A 21 -5.15 7.07 -3.64
C GLN A 21 -6.40 7.12 -4.52
N PHE A 22 -6.83 8.32 -4.99
CA PHE A 22 -7.97 8.42 -5.90
C PHE A 22 -7.68 7.78 -7.26
N GLU A 23 -6.48 7.91 -7.79
CA GLU A 23 -6.08 7.22 -9.02
C GLU A 23 -6.11 5.70 -8.86
N GLN A 24 -5.58 5.18 -7.76
CA GLN A 24 -5.64 3.76 -7.41
C GLN A 24 -7.09 3.30 -7.15
N GLY A 25 -7.90 4.15 -6.52
CA GLY A 25 -9.34 3.93 -6.34
C GLY A 25 -10.07 3.79 -7.66
N LEU A 26 -9.87 4.74 -8.60
CA LEU A 26 -10.46 4.70 -9.93
C LEU A 26 -10.03 3.43 -10.70
N TYR A 27 -8.74 3.11 -10.69
CA TYR A 27 -8.25 1.89 -11.33
C TYR A 27 -8.87 0.62 -10.71
N SER A 28 -9.00 0.60 -9.39
CA SER A 28 -9.59 -0.51 -8.65
C SER A 28 -11.08 -0.65 -8.95
N LEU A 29 -11.82 0.46 -8.99
CA LEU A 29 -13.25 0.50 -9.35
C LEU A 29 -13.48 -0.05 -10.77
N LEU A 30 -12.69 0.40 -11.74
CA LEU A 30 -12.74 -0.07 -13.13
C LEU A 30 -12.27 -1.53 -13.29
N SER A 31 -11.76 -2.15 -12.25
CA SER A 31 -11.29 -3.54 -12.22
C SER A 31 -12.27 -4.48 -11.53
N LEU A 32 -13.36 -3.97 -10.96
CA LEU A 32 -14.43 -4.81 -10.41
C LEU A 32 -15.16 -5.51 -11.55
N GLU A 33 -15.38 -6.81 -11.40
CA GLU A 33 -16.05 -7.65 -12.40
C GLU A 33 -17.54 -7.75 -12.11
N ASP A 34 -17.93 -7.73 -10.83
CA ASP A 34 -19.31 -7.81 -10.38
C ASP A 34 -19.89 -6.40 -10.19
N SER A 35 -21.01 -6.12 -10.88
CA SER A 35 -21.73 -4.83 -10.80
C SER A 35 -22.30 -4.51 -9.42
N ASN A 36 -22.47 -5.51 -8.55
CA ASN A 36 -22.97 -5.33 -7.19
C ASN A 36 -21.83 -5.07 -6.18
N SER A 37 -20.58 -5.21 -6.63
CA SER A 37 -19.43 -4.86 -5.81
C SER A 37 -19.28 -3.34 -5.69
N TYR A 38 -18.76 -2.86 -4.58
CA TYR A 38 -18.49 -1.45 -4.35
C TYR A 38 -17.10 -1.21 -3.78
N LEU A 39 -16.66 0.04 -3.84
CA LEU A 39 -15.36 0.46 -3.34
C LEU A 39 -15.56 1.42 -2.16
N SER A 40 -14.74 1.28 -1.11
CA SER A 40 -14.56 2.27 -0.05
C SER A 40 -13.16 2.86 -0.08
N ILE A 41 -13.03 4.13 0.32
CA ILE A 41 -11.76 4.85 0.48
C ILE A 41 -11.69 5.36 1.91
N GLU A 42 -10.55 5.11 2.61
CA GLU A 42 -10.33 5.52 4.01
C GLU A 42 -11.36 4.93 5.00
N ASP A 43 -11.84 3.72 4.75
CA ASP A 43 -12.77 3.00 5.64
C ASP A 43 -12.10 1.77 6.25
N VAL A 44 -11.96 0.68 5.50
CA VAL A 44 -11.26 -0.53 5.98
C VAL A 44 -9.75 -0.38 5.87
N ASP A 45 -9.28 0.30 4.83
CA ASP A 45 -7.88 0.64 4.55
C ASP A 45 -7.89 1.88 3.64
N GLU A 46 -6.75 2.27 3.06
CA GLU A 46 -6.74 3.38 2.10
C GLU A 46 -7.77 3.16 0.98
N ILE A 47 -7.86 1.92 0.46
CA ILE A 47 -8.88 1.52 -0.52
C ILE A 47 -9.29 0.07 -0.22
N ALA A 48 -10.59 -0.22 -0.22
CA ALA A 48 -11.09 -1.58 -0.14
C ALA A 48 -12.24 -1.82 -1.12
N ALA A 49 -12.28 -3.00 -1.73
CA ALA A 49 -13.40 -3.45 -2.54
C ALA A 49 -14.22 -4.49 -1.78
N HIS A 50 -15.52 -4.38 -1.89
CA HIS A 50 -16.48 -5.20 -1.16
C HIS A 50 -17.48 -5.86 -2.11
N LYS A 51 -17.93 -7.06 -1.74
CA LYS A 51 -19.15 -7.63 -2.28
C LYS A 51 -20.38 -6.90 -1.73
N GLU A 52 -21.53 -7.15 -2.30
CA GLU A 52 -22.82 -6.60 -1.84
C GLU A 52 -23.11 -6.91 -0.34
N ASP A 53 -22.67 -8.07 0.15
CA ASP A 53 -22.82 -8.50 1.55
C ASP A 53 -21.80 -7.87 2.52
N GLY A 54 -20.93 -6.96 2.02
CA GLY A 54 -19.88 -6.31 2.79
C GLY A 54 -18.58 -7.11 2.92
N THR A 55 -18.50 -8.32 2.39
CA THR A 55 -17.27 -9.13 2.39
C THR A 55 -16.18 -8.42 1.60
N VAL A 56 -15.01 -8.24 2.20
CA VAL A 56 -13.86 -7.58 1.55
C VAL A 56 -13.20 -8.50 0.54
N LEU A 57 -13.20 -8.10 -0.72
CA LEU A 57 -12.56 -8.80 -1.84
C LEU A 57 -11.05 -8.55 -1.84
N PHE A 58 -10.68 -7.29 -1.77
CA PHE A 58 -9.28 -6.87 -1.67
C PHE A 58 -9.15 -5.56 -0.92
N THR A 59 -7.96 -5.32 -0.39
CA THR A 59 -7.55 -4.05 0.21
C THR A 59 -6.24 -3.57 -0.41
N VAL A 60 -6.08 -2.25 -0.55
CA VAL A 60 -4.93 -1.63 -1.21
C VAL A 60 -4.28 -0.61 -0.27
N GLN A 61 -3.01 -0.79 -0.01
CA GLN A 61 -2.14 0.24 0.57
C GLN A 61 -1.40 0.94 -0.56
N ALA A 62 -1.69 2.19 -0.81
CA ALA A 62 -1.11 2.97 -1.89
C ALA A 62 0.05 3.85 -1.37
N LYS A 63 1.21 3.77 -1.99
CA LYS A 63 2.38 4.61 -1.67
C LYS A 63 2.87 5.34 -2.91
N HIS A 64 2.79 6.66 -2.88
CA HIS A 64 3.31 7.52 -3.93
C HIS A 64 4.64 8.14 -3.52
N SER A 65 5.56 8.30 -4.46
CA SER A 65 6.79 9.04 -4.26
C SER A 65 6.99 10.04 -5.40
N ILE A 66 7.20 11.29 -5.03
CA ILE A 66 7.61 12.36 -5.96
C ILE A 66 9.13 12.37 -6.19
N SER A 67 9.90 11.70 -5.34
CA SER A 67 11.36 11.58 -5.51
C SER A 67 11.67 10.64 -6.68
N GLN A 68 12.68 10.95 -7.49
CA GLN A 68 13.14 10.07 -8.55
C GLN A 68 13.89 8.83 -8.03
N SER A 69 14.49 8.92 -6.85
CA SER A 69 15.27 7.86 -6.21
C SER A 69 14.56 7.25 -4.99
N GLY A 70 14.99 6.08 -4.59
CA GLY A 70 14.50 5.36 -3.41
C GLY A 70 13.26 4.50 -3.68
N SER A 71 13.02 3.54 -2.79
CA SER A 71 11.86 2.63 -2.80
C SER A 71 10.68 3.27 -2.08
N THR A 72 9.46 2.99 -2.54
CA THR A 72 8.20 3.39 -1.87
C THR A 72 7.86 2.45 -0.70
N PHE A 73 8.38 1.22 -0.71
CA PHE A 73 8.25 0.24 0.37
C PHE A 73 9.65 -0.21 0.85
N PRO A 74 10.44 0.68 1.50
CA PRO A 74 11.75 0.28 1.99
C PRO A 74 11.63 -0.77 3.09
N ASP A 75 12.52 -1.79 3.07
CA ASP A 75 12.50 -2.93 4.00
C ASP A 75 12.53 -2.55 5.48
N ASN A 76 13.06 -1.39 5.81
CA ASN A 76 13.15 -0.87 7.18
C ASN A 76 12.08 0.17 7.49
N SER A 77 11.16 0.49 6.56
CA SER A 77 10.17 1.53 6.82
C SER A 77 9.11 1.04 7.80
N TYR A 78 8.85 1.84 8.83
CA TYR A 78 7.75 1.58 9.76
C TYR A 78 6.42 1.43 9.02
N ALA A 79 6.20 2.23 7.96
CA ALA A 79 4.95 2.21 7.20
C ALA A 79 4.68 0.84 6.54
N LEU A 80 5.70 0.17 5.97
CA LEU A 80 5.54 -1.17 5.42
C LEU A 80 5.12 -2.17 6.52
N TRP A 81 5.87 -2.20 7.61
CA TRP A 81 5.60 -3.13 8.71
C TRP A 81 4.25 -2.88 9.36
N ARG A 82 3.88 -1.60 9.54
CA ARG A 82 2.58 -1.24 10.10
C ARG A 82 1.42 -1.67 9.21
N THR A 83 1.56 -1.58 7.89
CA THR A 83 0.58 -2.11 6.93
C THR A 83 0.38 -3.62 7.12
N LEU A 84 1.46 -4.40 7.17
CA LEU A 84 1.38 -5.84 7.39
C LEU A 84 0.75 -6.19 8.74
N GLU A 85 1.05 -5.43 9.79
CA GLU A 85 0.45 -5.59 11.12
C GLU A 85 -1.06 -5.32 11.11
N ILE A 86 -1.49 -4.21 10.51
CA ILE A 86 -2.91 -3.85 10.38
C ILE A 86 -3.69 -4.96 9.68
N TRP A 87 -3.18 -5.47 8.57
CA TRP A 87 -3.82 -6.55 7.84
C TRP A 87 -3.87 -7.86 8.64
N LEU A 88 -2.78 -8.18 9.35
CA LEU A 88 -2.75 -9.34 10.24
C LEU A 88 -3.80 -9.23 11.36
N ASP A 89 -3.89 -8.06 12.00
CA ASP A 89 -4.85 -7.81 13.08
C ASP A 89 -6.30 -7.90 12.58
N LYS A 90 -6.59 -7.32 11.42
CA LYS A 90 -7.93 -7.39 10.79
C LYS A 90 -8.32 -8.81 10.39
N LEU A 91 -7.37 -9.63 9.93
CA LEU A 91 -7.58 -11.07 9.70
C LEU A 91 -7.88 -11.79 11.03
N GLY A 92 -7.11 -11.50 12.08
CA GLY A 92 -7.31 -12.08 13.41
C GLY A 92 -8.64 -11.69 14.06
N GLN A 93 -9.16 -10.51 13.75
CA GLN A 93 -10.46 -9.99 14.22
C GLN A 93 -11.65 -10.46 13.36
N GLY A 94 -11.40 -11.10 12.20
CA GLY A 94 -12.44 -11.50 11.26
C GLY A 94 -13.03 -10.37 10.41
N THR A 95 -12.48 -9.15 10.49
CA THR A 95 -12.85 -8.03 9.61
C THR A 95 -12.44 -8.30 8.16
N LEU A 96 -11.31 -8.96 7.97
CA LEU A 96 -10.84 -9.50 6.70
C LEU A 96 -10.87 -11.03 6.78
N ASN A 97 -11.07 -11.70 5.65
CA ASN A 97 -11.14 -13.15 5.58
C ASN A 97 -9.90 -13.74 4.88
N SER A 98 -9.78 -15.07 4.88
CA SER A 98 -8.65 -15.78 4.30
C SER A 98 -8.53 -15.67 2.77
N GLU A 99 -9.57 -15.19 2.08
CA GLU A 99 -9.60 -15.00 0.63
C GLU A 99 -9.34 -13.55 0.22
N THR A 100 -9.32 -12.61 1.19
CA THR A 100 -9.04 -11.21 0.92
C THR A 100 -7.66 -11.04 0.29
N VAL A 101 -7.59 -10.33 -0.84
CA VAL A 101 -6.33 -10.01 -1.53
C VAL A 101 -5.74 -8.72 -0.95
N PHE A 102 -4.45 -8.75 -0.60
CA PHE A 102 -3.70 -7.63 -0.02
C PHE A 102 -2.78 -7.01 -1.07
N ILE A 103 -2.98 -5.76 -1.43
CA ILE A 103 -2.28 -5.12 -2.53
C ILE A 103 -1.40 -3.97 -2.01
N CYS A 104 -0.09 -4.10 -2.18
CA CYS A 104 0.83 -2.97 -2.06
C CYS A 104 0.94 -2.27 -3.40
N ALA A 105 0.37 -1.05 -3.52
CA ALA A 105 0.36 -0.28 -4.76
C ALA A 105 1.35 0.88 -4.72
N THR A 106 2.06 1.13 -5.83
CA THR A 106 3.01 2.23 -5.95
C THR A 106 3.17 2.71 -7.39
N ASN A 107 3.56 3.99 -7.53
CA ASN A 107 3.91 4.60 -8.80
C ASN A 107 5.36 4.33 -9.26
N LYS A 108 6.07 3.43 -8.60
CA LYS A 108 7.46 3.06 -8.92
C LYS A 108 7.62 1.57 -9.04
N SER A 109 8.56 1.14 -9.87
CA SER A 109 9.00 -0.25 -9.87
C SER A 109 9.64 -0.62 -8.55
N ILE A 110 9.29 -1.79 -8.02
CA ILE A 110 9.83 -2.33 -6.78
C ILE A 110 10.99 -3.27 -7.12
N PRO A 111 12.18 -3.08 -6.50
CA PRO A 111 13.32 -3.96 -6.75
C PRO A 111 13.02 -5.41 -6.38
N ASN A 112 13.46 -6.34 -7.22
CA ASN A 112 13.24 -7.79 -7.02
C ASN A 112 13.88 -8.34 -5.74
N ASP A 113 14.94 -7.68 -5.25
CA ASP A 113 15.65 -8.04 -4.02
C ASP A 113 15.02 -7.44 -2.75
N SER A 114 14.02 -6.56 -2.87
CA SER A 114 13.30 -6.00 -1.73
C SER A 114 12.51 -7.06 -0.96
N LEU A 115 12.34 -6.85 0.35
CA LEU A 115 11.59 -7.75 1.22
C LEU A 115 10.16 -7.97 0.72
N ILE A 116 9.46 -6.90 0.34
CA ILE A 116 8.06 -7.01 -0.09
C ILE A 116 7.93 -7.81 -1.38
N HIS A 117 8.85 -7.66 -2.34
CA HIS A 117 8.86 -8.45 -3.56
C HIS A 117 9.10 -9.94 -3.28
N LYS A 118 10.02 -10.25 -2.36
CA LYS A 118 10.27 -11.63 -1.91
C LYS A 118 9.06 -12.22 -1.20
N LEU A 119 8.39 -11.47 -0.32
CA LEU A 119 7.21 -11.92 0.42
C LEU A 119 6.05 -12.29 -0.50
N VAL A 120 5.80 -11.51 -1.57
CA VAL A 120 4.73 -11.78 -2.55
C VAL A 120 4.94 -13.12 -3.28
N ASN A 121 6.16 -13.56 -3.42
CA ASN A 121 6.52 -14.79 -4.13
C ASN A 121 6.84 -15.95 -3.18
N ALA A 122 6.75 -15.75 -1.86
CA ALA A 122 7.13 -16.72 -0.84
C ALA A 122 5.94 -17.61 -0.43
N ASN A 123 6.23 -18.86 -0.11
CA ASN A 123 5.34 -19.66 0.73
C ASN A 123 5.47 -19.26 2.21
N LEU A 124 4.65 -19.84 3.09
CA LEU A 124 4.64 -19.48 4.51
C LEU A 124 6.02 -19.67 5.19
N ASP A 125 6.69 -20.79 4.93
CA ASP A 125 7.95 -21.09 5.62
C ASP A 125 9.09 -20.20 5.12
N GLU A 126 9.11 -19.90 3.83
CA GLU A 126 10.01 -18.90 3.23
C GLU A 126 9.75 -17.50 3.79
N ALA A 127 8.49 -17.09 3.92
CA ALA A 127 8.13 -15.78 4.48
C ALA A 127 8.55 -15.68 5.95
N VAL A 128 8.33 -16.71 6.75
CA VAL A 128 8.82 -16.79 8.14
C VAL A 128 10.34 -16.67 8.21
N SER A 129 11.06 -17.35 7.30
CA SER A 129 12.52 -17.25 7.21
C SER A 129 13.00 -15.85 6.88
N LEU A 130 12.41 -15.22 5.83
CA LEU A 130 12.73 -13.84 5.42
C LEU A 130 12.51 -12.82 6.55
N ILE A 131 11.39 -12.93 7.25
CA ILE A 131 11.08 -12.03 8.37
C ILE A 131 12.01 -12.30 9.58
N THR A 132 12.36 -13.55 9.82
CA THR A 132 13.29 -13.92 10.91
C THR A 132 14.70 -13.40 10.63
N GLU A 133 15.17 -13.51 9.38
CA GLU A 133 16.45 -12.93 8.95
C GLU A 133 16.45 -11.40 9.11
N LYS A 134 15.37 -10.75 8.70
CA LYS A 134 15.21 -9.31 8.88
C LYS A 134 15.20 -8.88 10.33
N LYS A 135 14.56 -9.66 11.21
CA LYS A 135 14.61 -9.44 12.66
C LYS A 135 16.05 -9.49 13.17
N LYS A 136 16.82 -10.49 12.76
CA LYS A 136 18.24 -10.62 13.15
C LYS A 136 19.06 -9.42 12.71
N ASP A 137 18.96 -9.00 11.44
CA ASP A 137 19.63 -7.81 10.90
C ASP A 137 19.31 -6.53 11.72
N LEU A 138 18.03 -6.33 12.05
CA LEU A 138 17.62 -5.17 12.86
C LEU A 138 18.15 -5.22 14.29
N LEU A 139 18.20 -6.40 14.92
CA LEU A 139 18.76 -6.58 16.27
C LEU A 139 20.27 -6.34 16.28
N GLU A 140 21.00 -6.87 15.30
CA GLU A 140 22.44 -6.65 15.18
C GLU A 140 22.77 -5.15 15.00
N LYS A 141 22.03 -4.46 14.12
CA LYS A 141 22.17 -3.01 13.92
C LYS A 141 21.79 -2.19 15.18
N LYS A 142 20.78 -2.62 15.93
CA LYS A 142 20.38 -2.00 17.18
C LYS A 142 21.50 -2.13 18.21
N ASN A 143 21.99 -3.35 18.47
CA ASN A 143 23.05 -3.63 19.43
C ASN A 143 24.34 -2.86 19.09
N ALA A 144 24.72 -2.81 17.81
CA ALA A 144 25.89 -2.05 17.35
C ALA A 144 25.76 -0.54 17.62
N LYS A 145 24.57 0.04 17.48
CA LYS A 145 24.31 1.45 17.79
C LYS A 145 24.29 1.71 19.30
N GLU A 146 23.66 0.84 20.08
CA GLU A 146 23.61 0.94 21.53
C GLU A 146 25.01 0.85 22.16
N ALA A 147 25.88 0.00 21.60
CA ALA A 147 27.29 -0.11 22.04
C ALA A 147 28.08 1.20 21.95
N ILE A 148 27.66 2.12 21.07
CA ILE A 148 28.25 3.45 20.91
C ILE A 148 27.38 4.57 21.49
N GLY A 149 26.44 4.23 22.38
CA GLY A 149 25.54 5.17 23.05
C GLY A 149 24.48 5.82 22.14
N LYS A 150 24.14 5.21 20.99
CA LYS A 150 23.13 5.72 20.04
C LYS A 150 21.92 4.83 20.01
N GLY A 151 20.72 5.41 20.06
CA GLY A 151 19.47 4.70 19.85
C GLY A 151 19.24 4.31 18.38
N PHE A 152 18.38 3.32 18.13
CA PHE A 152 17.95 2.94 16.78
C PHE A 152 16.43 2.90 16.68
N LYS A 153 15.82 4.07 16.60
CA LYS A 153 14.35 4.26 16.57
C LYS A 153 13.63 3.33 15.60
N THR A 154 14.19 3.07 14.41
CA THR A 154 13.60 2.16 13.43
C THR A 154 13.42 0.75 14.00
N ALA A 155 14.47 0.20 14.65
CA ALA A 155 14.38 -1.12 15.26
C ALA A 155 13.38 -1.13 16.42
N ASP A 156 13.34 -0.07 17.24
CA ASP A 156 12.40 0.03 18.36
C ASP A 156 10.93 0.01 17.90
N MET A 157 10.65 0.59 16.73
CA MET A 157 9.30 0.62 16.16
C MET A 157 8.94 -0.67 15.40
N VAL A 158 9.89 -1.29 14.71
CA VAL A 158 9.64 -2.40 13.78
C VAL A 158 9.72 -3.77 14.46
N LEU A 159 10.63 -3.97 15.42
CA LEU A 159 10.80 -5.27 16.09
C LEU A 159 9.54 -5.79 16.81
N PRO A 160 8.74 -4.95 17.49
CA PRO A 160 7.47 -5.40 18.08
C PRO A 160 6.52 -5.96 17.01
N ILE A 161 6.42 -5.31 15.86
CA ILE A 161 5.57 -5.74 14.74
C ILE A 161 6.05 -7.09 14.18
N ILE A 162 7.35 -7.22 13.94
CA ILE A 162 7.93 -8.50 13.50
C ILE A 162 7.61 -9.63 14.49
N ASN A 163 7.72 -9.36 15.80
CA ASN A 163 7.38 -10.34 16.82
C ASN A 163 5.90 -10.73 16.78
N SER A 164 4.99 -9.79 16.49
CA SER A 164 3.56 -10.07 16.31
C SER A 164 3.32 -10.96 15.08
N LEU A 165 3.94 -10.65 13.93
CA LEU A 165 3.84 -11.47 12.71
C LEU A 165 4.32 -12.91 12.92
N LEU A 166 5.38 -13.10 13.69
CA LEU A 166 5.99 -14.41 13.94
C LEU A 166 5.36 -15.19 15.11
N LYS A 167 4.35 -14.60 15.79
CA LYS A 167 3.70 -15.24 16.94
C LYS A 167 2.89 -16.47 16.49
N LYS A 168 3.03 -17.60 17.19
CA LYS A 168 2.33 -18.86 16.85
C LYS A 168 0.81 -18.69 16.73
N GLY A 169 0.18 -17.88 17.60
CA GLY A 169 -1.26 -17.61 17.55
C GLY A 169 -1.73 -16.86 16.30
N ASN A 170 -0.83 -16.26 15.55
CA ASN A 170 -1.12 -15.51 14.34
C ASN A 170 -0.78 -16.29 13.05
N ARG A 171 -0.37 -17.57 13.17
CA ARG A 171 0.17 -18.32 12.02
C ARG A 171 -0.82 -18.47 10.86
N ASP A 172 -2.09 -18.72 11.15
CA ASP A 172 -3.12 -18.88 10.10
C ASP A 172 -3.43 -17.56 9.41
N SER A 173 -3.58 -16.47 10.17
CA SER A 173 -3.74 -15.11 9.62
C SER A 173 -2.52 -14.71 8.81
N PHE A 174 -1.32 -15.00 9.28
CA PHE A 174 -0.09 -14.70 8.57
C PHE A 174 0.05 -15.53 7.27
N LYS A 175 -0.37 -16.80 7.29
CA LYS A 175 -0.45 -17.64 6.09
C LYS A 175 -1.39 -17.03 5.06
N SER A 176 -2.60 -16.64 5.46
CA SER A 176 -3.59 -16.00 4.58
C SER A 176 -3.06 -14.69 3.99
N LEU A 177 -2.42 -13.85 4.83
CA LEU A 177 -1.80 -12.61 4.39
C LEU A 177 -0.74 -12.85 3.30
N VAL A 178 0.21 -13.74 3.54
CA VAL A 178 1.32 -14.02 2.60
C VAL A 178 0.79 -14.64 1.31
N SER A 179 -0.13 -15.60 1.41
CA SER A 179 -0.68 -16.31 0.23
C SER A 179 -1.47 -15.38 -0.71
N ASN A 180 -2.03 -14.30 -0.18
CA ASN A 180 -2.86 -13.35 -0.94
C ASN A 180 -2.20 -11.97 -1.12
N LEU A 181 -0.93 -11.84 -0.75
CA LEU A 181 -0.18 -10.59 -0.94
C LEU A 181 0.16 -10.38 -2.41
N LYS A 182 -0.05 -9.17 -2.91
CA LYS A 182 0.21 -8.79 -4.30
C LYS A 182 0.96 -7.45 -4.35
N LEU A 183 1.74 -7.26 -5.41
CA LEU A 183 2.30 -5.97 -5.79
C LEU A 183 1.56 -5.39 -6.98
N ARG A 184 1.38 -4.08 -6.95
CA ARG A 184 0.90 -3.26 -8.06
C ARG A 184 1.87 -2.09 -8.21
N ASP A 185 2.98 -2.34 -8.86
CA ASP A 185 4.03 -1.35 -9.13
C ASP A 185 3.81 -0.75 -10.53
N GLU A 186 2.97 0.29 -10.58
CA GLU A 186 2.41 0.85 -11.81
C GLU A 186 2.93 2.28 -12.06
N PRO A 187 4.08 2.45 -12.71
CA PRO A 187 4.58 3.78 -13.06
C PRO A 187 3.67 4.53 -14.02
N ASN A 188 2.89 3.80 -14.84
CA ASN A 188 1.99 4.36 -15.87
C ASN A 188 0.51 4.06 -15.56
N LEU A 189 0.08 4.30 -14.31
CA LEU A 189 -1.29 4.00 -13.87
C LEU A 189 -2.35 4.72 -14.73
N LYS A 190 -2.10 5.97 -15.13
CA LYS A 190 -3.01 6.75 -15.97
C LYS A 190 -3.28 6.08 -17.34
N GLU A 191 -2.26 5.52 -17.98
CA GLU A 191 -2.43 4.76 -19.23
C GLU A 191 -3.27 3.51 -19.04
N LYS A 192 -3.06 2.80 -17.92
CA LYS A 192 -3.87 1.62 -17.58
C LYS A 192 -5.34 1.98 -17.34
N ILE A 193 -5.61 3.11 -16.71
CA ILE A 193 -6.97 3.66 -16.57
C ILE A 193 -7.55 3.97 -17.96
N PHE A 194 -6.81 4.61 -18.85
CA PHE A 194 -7.27 4.86 -20.22
C PHE A 194 -7.61 3.57 -20.97
N ASN A 195 -6.78 2.54 -20.84
CA ASN A 195 -7.04 1.22 -21.43
C ASN A 195 -8.34 0.60 -20.91
N LYS A 196 -8.58 0.66 -19.59
CA LYS A 196 -9.82 0.16 -18.99
C LYS A 196 -11.06 0.94 -19.43
N LEU A 197 -10.92 2.22 -19.66
CA LEU A 197 -11.98 3.09 -20.17
C LEU A 197 -12.15 3.00 -21.70
N LEU A 198 -11.37 2.16 -22.38
CA LEU A 198 -11.32 2.04 -23.86
C LEU A 198 -10.95 3.36 -24.54
N LEU A 199 -10.21 4.23 -23.88
CA LEU A 199 -9.77 5.52 -24.39
C LEU A 199 -8.41 5.49 -25.11
N SER A 200 -7.78 4.32 -25.20
CA SER A 200 -6.43 4.15 -25.78
C SER A 200 -6.41 4.21 -27.34
N GLY A 201 -7.57 4.26 -28.00
CA GLY A 201 -7.65 4.42 -29.45
C GLY A 201 -7.40 5.86 -29.91
N ASP A 202 -7.20 6.02 -31.20
CA ASP A 202 -6.93 7.33 -31.86
C ASP A 202 -8.19 8.19 -32.07
N THR A 203 -9.36 7.74 -31.63
CA THR A 203 -10.64 8.43 -31.81
C THR A 203 -10.78 9.68 -30.94
N LEU A 204 -10.03 9.79 -29.84
CA LEU A 204 -10.03 10.93 -28.94
C LEU A 204 -8.64 11.57 -28.89
N SER A 205 -8.60 12.89 -28.89
CA SER A 205 -7.37 13.63 -28.63
C SER A 205 -6.90 13.45 -27.21
N ASP A 206 -5.61 13.68 -26.93
CA ASP A 206 -5.05 13.59 -25.58
C ASP A 206 -5.75 14.54 -24.59
N LEU A 207 -6.20 15.70 -25.07
CA LEU A 207 -6.98 16.64 -24.28
C LEU A 207 -8.34 16.05 -23.88
N GLN A 208 -9.04 15.39 -24.80
CA GLN A 208 -10.33 14.75 -24.50
C GLN A 208 -10.16 13.59 -23.52
N LYS A 209 -9.15 12.73 -23.72
CA LYS A 209 -8.79 11.66 -22.77
C LYS A 209 -8.50 12.22 -21.38
N SER A 210 -7.71 13.30 -21.32
CA SER A 210 -7.37 13.97 -20.06
C SER A 210 -8.61 14.56 -19.38
N ASN A 211 -9.54 15.16 -20.12
CA ASN A 211 -10.76 15.72 -19.56
C ASN A 211 -11.67 14.64 -18.96
N VAL A 212 -11.83 13.49 -19.64
CA VAL A 212 -12.59 12.35 -19.08
C VAL A 212 -11.96 11.85 -17.79
N TYR A 213 -10.64 11.67 -17.76
CA TYR A 213 -9.91 11.24 -16.58
C TYR A 213 -10.09 12.22 -15.41
N GLN A 214 -9.90 13.51 -15.64
CA GLN A 214 -10.06 14.54 -14.61
C GLN A 214 -11.50 14.60 -14.07
N ALA A 215 -12.49 14.45 -14.95
CA ALA A 215 -13.90 14.42 -14.54
C ALA A 215 -14.20 13.22 -13.64
N LEU A 216 -13.66 12.04 -13.93
CA LEU A 216 -13.85 10.84 -13.10
C LEU A 216 -13.14 10.96 -11.73
N ILE A 217 -11.92 11.50 -11.69
CA ILE A 217 -11.21 11.76 -10.42
C ILE A 217 -11.98 12.80 -9.60
N GLY A 218 -12.46 13.88 -10.21
CA GLY A 218 -13.28 14.91 -9.55
C GLY A 218 -14.58 14.33 -8.98
N TRP A 219 -15.28 13.51 -9.77
CA TRP A 219 -16.48 12.80 -9.32
C TRP A 219 -16.20 11.89 -8.11
N MET A 220 -15.15 11.08 -8.14
CA MET A 220 -14.77 10.24 -6.99
C MET A 220 -14.51 11.08 -5.74
N HIS A 221 -13.78 12.18 -5.89
CA HIS A 221 -13.51 13.09 -4.78
C HIS A 221 -14.80 13.65 -4.18
N GLU A 222 -15.76 14.10 -4.99
CA GLU A 222 -17.06 14.60 -4.53
C GLU A 222 -17.86 13.53 -3.79
N VAL A 223 -17.91 12.30 -4.32
CA VAL A 223 -18.59 11.17 -3.66
C VAL A 223 -17.98 10.86 -2.30
N CYS A 224 -16.65 10.83 -2.18
CA CYS A 224 -15.97 10.61 -0.90
C CYS A 224 -16.25 11.75 0.08
N LEU A 225 -16.14 13.00 -0.35
CA LEU A 225 -16.45 14.16 0.52
C LEU A 225 -17.89 14.14 1.03
N TYR A 226 -18.84 13.76 0.17
CA TYR A 226 -20.23 13.63 0.60
C TYR A 226 -20.40 12.58 1.70
N ARG A 227 -19.78 11.39 1.50
CA ARG A 227 -19.84 10.28 2.48
C ARG A 227 -19.16 10.60 3.80
N TRP A 228 -18.01 11.28 3.78
CA TRP A 228 -17.29 11.63 5.01
C TRP A 228 -17.95 12.75 5.84
N ARG A 229 -18.86 13.53 5.25
CA ARG A 229 -19.59 14.61 5.92
C ARG A 229 -20.93 14.15 6.52
N ASN A 230 -21.44 13.00 6.13
CA ASN A 230 -22.72 12.42 6.56
C ASN A 230 -22.52 11.04 7.19
#